data_3502c48461f25b49ba6e7baad9045945
#
_entry.id   3502c48461f25b49ba6e7baad9045945
#
_cell.length_a   1.000
_cell.length_b   1.000
_cell.length_c   1.000
_cell.angle_alpha   90.00
_cell.angle_beta   90.00
_cell.angle_gamma   90.00
#
_symmetry.space_group_name_H-M   'P 1'
#
loop_
_entity.id
_entity.type
_entity.pdbx_description
1 polymer ?
#
loop_
_entity_poly.entity_id
_entity_poly.type
_entity_poly.pdbx_seq_one_letter_code
_entity_poly.pdbx_strand_id
1 'polypeptide(L)'
;MASTLLIVSVLLMNLAGCTSQFPAPHQEGSSSLGYAQTSAPSARSNGEPRRRSVAIDGVTLSILEAGTGDPVIFVHGVVTTSNIFSKYLSAYSPDFRGIAVDLRGYGDSKKPATGFTIKQFSKDLIALADKLSIEKPVWVGVSMGGMILQQLALDYPDRVRALVLVSTTDGAMVLDKDLPTIGNPRDFREVSKNIIVESFPLGTPPALYQPLLERILTWNGTVLREALTSMATANVHGRISKITAPTLIVVGAKDDVATPAIAHGIQLQIAGAQLVEFNTGHFMMAEDPEGFRTVLGNYLRGLSR
;
A
#
# COMPACT_ATOMS: atom_id res chain seq x y z
N MET A 1 8.02 -9.47 23.90
CA MET A 1 8.23 -10.71 23.11
C MET A 1 6.98 -11.61 23.02
N ALA A 2 5.85 -11.26 23.61
CA ALA A 2 4.64 -12.10 23.63
C ALA A 2 3.55 -11.68 22.63
N SER A 3 3.57 -10.43 22.12
CA SER A 3 2.47 -9.91 21.29
C SER A 3 2.57 -10.27 19.81
N THR A 4 3.76 -10.51 19.26
CA THR A 4 3.94 -10.86 17.84
C THR A 4 3.49 -12.28 17.50
N LEU A 5 3.32 -13.15 18.52
CA LEU A 5 2.84 -14.53 18.34
C LEU A 5 1.31 -14.62 18.18
N LEU A 6 0.56 -13.57 18.53
CA LEU A 6 -0.92 -13.62 18.59
C LEU A 6 -1.58 -13.51 17.21
N ILE A 7 -0.97 -12.81 16.25
CA ILE A 7 -1.56 -12.58 14.91
C ILE A 7 -1.72 -13.89 14.13
N VAL A 8 -1.00 -14.93 14.49
CA VAL A 8 -0.97 -16.18 13.74
C VAL A 8 -1.69 -17.33 14.46
N SER A 9 -1.78 -17.30 15.79
CA SER A 9 -2.39 -18.40 16.56
C SER A 9 -3.91 -18.46 16.49
N VAL A 10 -4.61 -17.39 16.09
CA VAL A 10 -6.08 -17.35 15.98
C VAL A 10 -6.58 -18.04 14.69
N LEU A 11 -5.72 -18.26 13.71
CA LEU A 11 -6.09 -18.87 12.42
C LEU A 11 -6.48 -20.35 12.50
N LEU A 12 -6.14 -21.07 13.59
CA LEU A 12 -6.29 -22.52 13.70
C LEU A 12 -7.54 -23.01 14.45
N MET A 13 -8.33 -22.14 15.06
CA MET A 13 -9.45 -22.60 15.93
C MET A 13 -10.86 -22.57 15.33
N ASN A 14 -11.08 -22.15 14.09
CA ASN A 14 -12.44 -22.00 13.53
C ASN A 14 -12.77 -22.88 12.31
N LEU A 15 -12.16 -24.04 12.15
CA LEU A 15 -12.46 -24.98 11.05
C LEU A 15 -13.56 -26.01 11.37
N ALA A 16 -14.53 -25.70 12.22
CA ALA A 16 -15.68 -26.58 12.44
C ALA A 16 -17.01 -25.83 12.21
N GLY A 17 -17.58 -26.02 11.01
CA GLY A 17 -19.02 -26.02 10.78
C GLY A 17 -19.70 -24.69 10.49
N CYS A 18 -19.94 -24.38 9.22
CA CYS A 18 -21.29 -23.99 8.76
C CYS A 18 -21.38 -24.00 7.22
N THR A 19 -22.15 -24.93 6.67
CA THR A 19 -22.54 -24.96 5.26
C THR A 19 -23.80 -24.11 5.10
N SER A 20 -23.75 -23.03 4.32
CA SER A 20 -24.93 -22.37 3.77
C SER A 20 -24.76 -22.16 2.27
N GLN A 21 -25.70 -22.76 1.52
CA GLN A 21 -25.82 -22.66 0.07
C GLN A 21 -26.34 -21.28 -0.34
N PHE A 22 -25.71 -20.70 -1.39
CA PHE A 22 -26.26 -19.55 -2.11
C PHE A 22 -26.47 -19.93 -3.59
N PRO A 23 -27.54 -19.43 -4.21
CA PRO A 23 -27.88 -19.76 -5.61
C PRO A 23 -27.03 -18.98 -6.62
N ALA A 24 -26.88 -19.57 -7.82
CA ALA A 24 -26.13 -19.01 -8.94
C ALA A 24 -26.88 -17.85 -9.64
N PRO A 25 -26.17 -16.85 -10.17
CA PRO A 25 -26.80 -15.79 -10.97
C PRO A 25 -26.97 -16.19 -12.44
N HIS A 26 -28.10 -15.77 -13.03
CA HIS A 26 -28.47 -15.94 -14.42
C HIS A 26 -27.58 -15.11 -15.37
N GLN A 27 -27.28 -15.70 -16.52
CA GLN A 27 -26.66 -15.02 -17.66
C GLN A 27 -27.74 -14.30 -18.49
N GLU A 28 -27.54 -13.02 -18.75
CA GLU A 28 -28.21 -12.33 -19.85
C GLU A 28 -27.17 -11.77 -20.82
N GLY A 29 -27.42 -12.01 -22.10
CA GLY A 29 -26.56 -11.63 -23.21
C GLY A 29 -26.67 -10.14 -23.55
N SER A 30 -25.60 -9.51 -23.98
CA SER A 30 -25.65 -8.18 -24.57
C SER A 30 -24.86 -8.08 -25.86
N SER A 31 -25.53 -7.51 -26.83
CA SER A 31 -25.07 -7.14 -28.16
C SER A 31 -24.07 -5.95 -28.11
N SER A 32 -23.05 -6.05 -28.95
CA SER A 32 -22.05 -5.03 -29.22
C SER A 32 -22.58 -3.90 -30.09
N LEU A 33 -22.37 -2.65 -29.71
CA LEU A 33 -22.30 -1.51 -30.64
C LEU A 33 -21.09 -0.66 -30.28
N GLY A 34 -20.13 -0.59 -31.20
CA GLY A 34 -18.93 0.22 -31.08
C GLY A 34 -19.24 1.70 -31.28
N TYR A 35 -18.62 2.52 -30.41
CA TYR A 35 -18.39 3.94 -30.67
C TYR A 35 -16.94 4.28 -30.30
N ALA A 36 -16.17 4.59 -31.35
CA ALA A 36 -14.90 5.28 -31.17
C ALA A 36 -15.20 6.74 -30.82
N GLN A 37 -14.94 7.14 -29.59
CA GLN A 37 -14.89 8.57 -29.22
C GLN A 37 -13.44 8.97 -29.00
N THR A 38 -12.92 9.73 -29.96
CA THR A 38 -11.77 10.60 -29.78
C THR A 38 -12.22 11.79 -28.92
N SER A 39 -11.91 11.75 -27.62
CA SER A 39 -12.18 12.89 -26.73
C SER A 39 -10.97 13.83 -26.70
N ALA A 40 -11.20 15.06 -27.12
CA ALA A 40 -10.36 16.22 -26.89
C ALA A 40 -10.11 16.41 -25.37
N PRO A 41 -8.99 17.04 -24.93
CA PRO A 41 -8.70 17.24 -23.52
C PRO A 41 -9.75 18.17 -22.91
N SER A 42 -10.64 17.61 -22.10
CA SER A 42 -11.65 18.36 -21.38
C SER A 42 -11.05 19.16 -20.22
N ALA A 43 -11.61 20.32 -19.97
CA ALA A 43 -11.32 21.33 -18.96
C ALA A 43 -10.78 20.78 -17.62
N ARG A 44 -9.86 21.56 -16.99
CA ARG A 44 -9.27 21.35 -15.68
C ARG A 44 -10.32 20.90 -14.67
N SER A 45 -10.29 19.64 -14.28
CA SER A 45 -11.16 19.09 -13.25
C SER A 45 -10.66 19.52 -11.86
N ASN A 46 -11.54 20.04 -11.05
CA ASN A 46 -11.35 20.51 -9.69
C ASN A 46 -10.82 19.41 -8.76
N GLY A 47 -9.51 19.09 -8.80
CA GLY A 47 -8.84 18.27 -7.78
C GLY A 47 -9.27 16.80 -7.65
N GLU A 48 -10.28 16.31 -8.40
CA GLU A 48 -10.74 14.94 -8.32
C GLU A 48 -9.73 13.98 -8.96
N PRO A 49 -9.34 12.89 -8.26
CA PRO A 49 -8.40 11.91 -8.78
C PRO A 49 -8.95 11.19 -10.01
N ARG A 50 -8.13 11.09 -11.03
CA ARG A 50 -8.45 10.36 -12.26
C ARG A 50 -7.65 9.06 -12.34
N ARG A 51 -8.34 7.97 -12.67
CA ARG A 51 -7.70 6.68 -12.92
C ARG A 51 -7.25 6.60 -14.36
N ARG A 52 -6.03 6.11 -14.57
CA ARG A 52 -5.50 5.74 -15.90
C ARG A 52 -4.51 4.60 -15.82
N SER A 53 -4.28 3.95 -16.95
CA SER A 53 -3.30 2.88 -17.10
C SER A 53 -1.98 3.41 -17.64
N VAL A 54 -0.87 2.88 -17.14
CA VAL A 54 0.49 3.20 -17.60
C VAL A 54 1.19 1.88 -17.93
N ALA A 55 1.55 1.69 -19.19
CA ALA A 55 2.35 0.53 -19.62
C ALA A 55 3.81 0.76 -19.25
N ILE A 56 4.38 -0.14 -18.48
CA ILE A 56 5.81 -0.26 -18.17
C ILE A 56 6.33 -1.61 -18.66
N ASP A 57 7.62 -1.85 -18.55
CA ASP A 57 8.22 -3.10 -19.02
C ASP A 57 7.61 -4.32 -18.30
N GLY A 58 6.96 -5.19 -19.07
CA GLY A 58 6.37 -6.43 -18.62
C GLY A 58 5.00 -6.34 -17.93
N VAL A 59 4.47 -5.14 -17.62
CA VAL A 59 3.16 -5.00 -16.98
C VAL A 59 2.51 -3.64 -17.26
N THR A 60 1.17 -3.57 -17.21
CA THR A 60 0.42 -2.31 -17.18
C THR A 60 -0.04 -2.03 -15.76
N LEU A 61 0.34 -0.89 -15.22
CA LEU A 61 -0.08 -0.44 -13.90
C LEU A 61 -1.25 0.54 -14.01
N SER A 62 -2.17 0.45 -13.07
CA SER A 62 -3.23 1.45 -12.86
C SER A 62 -2.78 2.47 -11.84
N ILE A 63 -3.02 3.75 -12.11
CA ILE A 63 -2.74 4.84 -11.18
C ILE A 63 -3.98 5.71 -10.98
N LEU A 64 -4.11 6.26 -9.79
CA LEU A 64 -4.95 7.42 -9.49
C LEU A 64 -4.06 8.65 -9.43
N GLU A 65 -4.43 9.72 -10.13
CA GLU A 65 -3.62 10.93 -10.23
C GLU A 65 -4.46 12.18 -10.06
N ALA A 66 -3.98 13.13 -9.26
CA ALA A 66 -4.57 14.48 -9.13
C ALA A 66 -3.47 15.53 -8.95
N GLY A 67 -3.76 16.76 -9.38
CA GLY A 67 -2.84 17.88 -9.25
C GLY A 67 -1.76 17.94 -10.31
N THR A 68 -0.95 19.03 -10.27
CA THR A 68 0.06 19.35 -11.30
C THR A 68 1.40 19.85 -10.72
N GLY A 69 1.50 19.97 -9.38
CA GLY A 69 2.70 20.47 -8.71
C GLY A 69 3.84 19.41 -8.58
N ASP A 70 4.62 19.55 -7.54
CA ASP A 70 5.72 18.61 -7.23
C ASP A 70 5.21 17.16 -7.11
N PRO A 71 5.89 16.16 -7.70
CA PRO A 71 5.40 14.80 -7.74
C PRO A 71 5.54 14.09 -6.39
N VAL A 72 4.43 13.48 -5.94
CA VAL A 72 4.36 12.61 -4.76
C VAL A 72 3.74 11.28 -5.18
N ILE A 73 4.49 10.18 -5.03
CA ILE A 73 4.03 8.83 -5.41
C ILE A 73 3.67 8.05 -4.15
N PHE A 74 2.44 7.53 -4.11
CA PHE A 74 1.87 6.78 -2.99
C PHE A 74 1.83 5.28 -3.30
N VAL A 75 2.32 4.46 -2.36
CA VAL A 75 2.46 3.01 -2.49
C VAL A 75 1.72 2.32 -1.35
N HIS A 76 0.74 1.50 -1.70
CA HIS A 76 -0.16 0.84 -0.75
C HIS A 76 0.45 -0.40 -0.08
N GLY A 77 -0.20 -0.89 0.99
CA GLY A 77 0.12 -2.11 1.71
C GLY A 77 -0.40 -3.39 1.04
N VAL A 78 -0.08 -4.55 1.64
CA VAL A 78 -0.32 -5.89 1.08
C VAL A 78 -1.80 -6.22 0.84
N VAL A 79 -2.71 -5.67 1.63
CA VAL A 79 -4.16 -5.93 1.54
C VAL A 79 -4.96 -4.70 1.15
N THR A 80 -4.34 -3.75 0.44
CA THR A 80 -4.98 -2.49 0.02
C THR A 80 -4.70 -2.17 -1.46
N THR A 81 -5.18 -1.05 -1.93
CA THR A 81 -4.99 -0.54 -3.30
C THR A 81 -4.78 0.97 -3.28
N SER A 82 -4.49 1.58 -4.43
CA SER A 82 -4.36 3.03 -4.59
C SER A 82 -5.51 3.85 -4.01
N ASN A 83 -6.69 3.24 -3.88
CA ASN A 83 -7.89 3.95 -3.43
C ASN A 83 -7.82 4.46 -1.98
N ILE A 84 -6.98 3.86 -1.12
CA ILE A 84 -6.79 4.37 0.25
C ILE A 84 -6.25 5.80 0.27
N PHE A 85 -5.61 6.23 -0.82
CA PHE A 85 -5.03 7.56 -0.96
C PHE A 85 -5.93 8.58 -1.65
N SER A 86 -7.09 8.19 -2.18
CA SER A 86 -7.94 9.05 -3.03
C SER A 86 -8.24 10.41 -2.39
N LYS A 87 -8.65 10.45 -1.11
CA LYS A 87 -8.95 11.69 -0.38
C LYS A 87 -7.72 12.58 -0.22
N TYR A 88 -6.54 12.00 -0.06
CA TYR A 88 -5.27 12.75 0.08
C TYR A 88 -4.84 13.36 -1.25
N LEU A 89 -5.00 12.64 -2.37
CA LEU A 89 -4.71 13.18 -3.69
C LEU A 89 -5.53 14.43 -3.98
N SER A 90 -6.84 14.41 -3.72
CA SER A 90 -7.71 15.58 -3.85
C SER A 90 -7.26 16.73 -2.95
N ALA A 91 -6.96 16.42 -1.69
CA ALA A 91 -6.60 17.44 -0.69
C ALA A 91 -5.28 18.17 -1.01
N TYR A 92 -4.35 17.50 -1.68
CA TYR A 92 -3.03 18.08 -2.00
C TYR A 92 -2.94 18.59 -3.44
N SER A 93 -3.95 18.39 -4.27
CA SER A 93 -3.93 18.70 -5.71
C SER A 93 -3.58 20.14 -6.11
N PRO A 94 -3.82 21.19 -5.29
CA PRO A 94 -3.37 22.53 -5.63
C PRO A 94 -1.84 22.67 -5.62
N ASP A 95 -1.15 21.99 -4.69
CA ASP A 95 0.27 22.19 -4.41
C ASP A 95 1.14 21.08 -5.00
N PHE A 96 0.60 19.84 -5.11
CA PHE A 96 1.35 18.65 -5.48
C PHE A 96 0.66 17.87 -6.60
N ARG A 97 1.45 17.17 -7.41
CA ARG A 97 1.00 16.11 -8.30
C ARG A 97 1.03 14.79 -7.57
N GLY A 98 -0.10 14.41 -6.96
CA GLY A 98 -0.25 13.15 -6.25
C GLY A 98 -0.54 12.00 -7.21
N ILE A 99 0.17 10.87 -7.08
CA ILE A 99 0.04 9.66 -7.90
C ILE A 99 -0.01 8.46 -6.98
N ALA A 100 -1.16 7.79 -6.87
CA ALA A 100 -1.29 6.55 -6.12
C ALA A 100 -1.33 5.37 -7.09
N VAL A 101 -0.41 4.41 -6.92
CA VAL A 101 -0.28 3.26 -7.82
C VAL A 101 -0.98 2.04 -7.25
N ASP A 102 -1.71 1.31 -8.10
CA ASP A 102 -2.01 -0.09 -7.84
C ASP A 102 -0.78 -0.90 -8.26
N LEU A 103 -0.11 -1.57 -7.32
CA LEU A 103 1.03 -2.43 -7.61
C LEU A 103 0.63 -3.56 -8.57
N ARG A 104 1.60 -4.16 -9.30
CA ARG A 104 1.32 -5.34 -10.11
C ARG A 104 0.54 -6.38 -9.32
N GLY A 105 -0.50 -6.95 -9.89
CA GLY A 105 -1.35 -7.93 -9.22
C GLY A 105 -2.47 -7.35 -8.37
N TYR A 106 -2.42 -6.05 -8.03
CA TYR A 106 -3.40 -5.38 -7.17
C TYR A 106 -4.34 -4.49 -7.97
N GLY A 107 -5.52 -4.23 -7.40
CA GLY A 107 -6.51 -3.30 -7.93
C GLY A 107 -6.79 -3.53 -9.41
N ASP A 108 -6.70 -2.44 -10.19
CA ASP A 108 -6.93 -2.43 -11.62
C ASP A 108 -5.64 -2.64 -12.46
N SER A 109 -4.50 -2.89 -11.79
CA SER A 109 -3.25 -3.26 -12.47
C SER A 109 -3.30 -4.67 -13.04
N LYS A 110 -2.52 -4.91 -14.10
CA LYS A 110 -2.36 -6.25 -14.68
C LYS A 110 -1.85 -7.24 -13.64
N LYS A 111 -2.34 -8.46 -13.75
CA LYS A 111 -2.04 -9.60 -12.87
C LYS A 111 -1.21 -10.63 -13.63
N PRO A 112 0.12 -10.46 -13.77
CA PRO A 112 0.99 -11.46 -14.34
C PRO A 112 0.98 -12.75 -13.50
N ALA A 113 1.54 -13.84 -14.02
CA ALA A 113 1.55 -15.12 -13.31
C ALA A 113 2.44 -15.13 -12.05
N THR A 114 3.49 -14.29 -12.03
CA THR A 114 4.52 -14.25 -10.99
C THR A 114 5.11 -12.84 -10.84
N GLY A 115 6.02 -12.67 -9.89
CA GLY A 115 6.80 -11.44 -9.73
C GLY A 115 6.24 -10.48 -8.68
N PHE A 116 5.56 -11.00 -7.67
CA PHE A 116 4.99 -10.20 -6.60
C PHE A 116 5.95 -10.07 -5.41
N THR A 117 7.19 -9.64 -5.70
CA THR A 117 8.25 -9.50 -4.69
C THR A 117 8.56 -8.03 -4.41
N ILE A 118 9.04 -7.74 -3.19
CA ILE A 118 9.49 -6.39 -2.77
C ILE A 118 10.45 -5.78 -3.81
N LYS A 119 11.42 -6.58 -4.27
CA LYS A 119 12.40 -6.12 -5.27
C LYS A 119 11.78 -5.84 -6.64
N GLN A 120 10.80 -6.65 -7.08
CA GLN A 120 10.14 -6.42 -8.36
C GLN A 120 9.20 -5.23 -8.30
N PHE A 121 8.46 -5.05 -7.19
CA PHE A 121 7.65 -3.86 -6.97
C PHE A 121 8.50 -2.58 -7.00
N SER A 122 9.68 -2.59 -6.37
CA SER A 122 10.63 -1.47 -6.42
C SER A 122 11.05 -1.12 -7.86
N LYS A 123 11.37 -2.11 -8.69
CA LYS A 123 11.70 -1.92 -10.12
C LYS A 123 10.54 -1.33 -10.91
N ASP A 124 9.32 -1.82 -10.67
CA ASP A 124 8.12 -1.32 -11.33
C ASP A 124 7.85 0.16 -11.01
N LEU A 125 8.08 0.55 -9.77
CA LEU A 125 7.90 1.95 -9.34
C LEU A 125 8.90 2.88 -10.03
N ILE A 126 10.15 2.46 -10.22
CA ILE A 126 11.15 3.22 -10.99
C ILE A 126 10.73 3.31 -12.46
N ALA A 127 10.34 2.19 -13.07
CA ALA A 127 9.86 2.19 -14.45
C ALA A 127 8.59 3.04 -14.63
N LEU A 128 7.70 3.07 -13.64
CA LEU A 128 6.54 3.96 -13.61
C LEU A 128 6.98 5.43 -13.58
N ALA A 129 7.90 5.79 -12.69
CA ALA A 129 8.42 7.15 -12.58
C ALA A 129 9.06 7.61 -13.90
N ASP A 130 9.84 6.73 -14.59
CA ASP A 130 10.43 6.99 -15.88
C ASP A 130 9.37 7.27 -16.97
N LYS A 131 8.33 6.42 -17.05
CA LYS A 131 7.20 6.60 -17.98
C LYS A 131 6.42 7.88 -17.74
N LEU A 132 6.41 8.38 -16.51
CA LEU A 132 5.76 9.64 -16.14
C LEU A 132 6.67 10.85 -16.24
N SER A 133 7.94 10.66 -16.67
CA SER A 133 9.00 11.68 -16.73
C SER A 133 9.22 12.34 -15.35
N ILE A 134 9.21 11.53 -14.30
CA ILE A 134 9.45 11.94 -12.93
C ILE A 134 10.83 11.43 -12.50
N GLU A 135 11.76 12.33 -12.33
CA GLU A 135 13.14 11.98 -11.97
C GLU A 135 13.29 11.63 -10.49
N LYS A 136 12.80 12.49 -9.61
CA LYS A 136 13.06 12.40 -8.16
C LYS A 136 11.84 12.80 -7.34
N PRO A 137 10.80 11.94 -7.24
CA PRO A 137 9.59 12.25 -6.47
C PRO A 137 9.79 12.14 -4.95
N VAL A 138 8.84 12.63 -4.18
CA VAL A 138 8.61 12.20 -2.82
C VAL A 138 7.85 10.87 -2.88
N TRP A 139 8.30 9.89 -2.09
CA TRP A 139 7.69 8.58 -2.00
C TRP A 139 6.98 8.39 -0.67
N VAL A 140 5.72 7.99 -0.69
CA VAL A 140 4.89 7.71 0.50
C VAL A 140 4.47 6.25 0.47
N GLY A 141 4.91 5.44 1.42
CA GLY A 141 4.62 4.00 1.46
C GLY A 141 4.03 3.54 2.77
N VAL A 142 2.95 2.76 2.68
CA VAL A 142 2.25 2.20 3.84
C VAL A 142 2.54 0.72 3.96
N SER A 143 2.94 0.23 5.15
CA SER A 143 3.16 -1.18 5.45
C SER A 143 4.11 -1.83 4.44
N MET A 144 3.69 -2.83 3.66
CA MET A 144 4.47 -3.40 2.55
C MET A 144 4.99 -2.31 1.59
N GLY A 145 4.21 -1.25 1.33
CA GLY A 145 4.66 -0.10 0.52
C GLY A 145 5.91 0.56 1.11
N GLY A 146 5.98 0.71 2.43
CA GLY A 146 7.17 1.22 3.12
C GLY A 146 8.39 0.31 2.98
N MET A 147 8.20 -1.03 3.04
CA MET A 147 9.28 -2.01 2.79
C MET A 147 9.82 -1.90 1.35
N ILE A 148 8.91 -1.75 0.38
CA ILE A 148 9.26 -1.53 -1.04
C ILE A 148 10.08 -0.27 -1.20
N LEU A 149 9.69 0.83 -0.53
CA LEU A 149 10.37 2.11 -0.64
C LEU A 149 11.73 2.13 0.05
N GLN A 150 11.91 1.41 1.15
CA GLN A 150 13.23 1.21 1.77
C GLN A 150 14.16 0.47 0.81
N GLN A 151 13.69 -0.61 0.16
CA GLN A 151 14.46 -1.32 -0.87
C GLN A 151 14.76 -0.41 -2.07
N LEU A 152 13.78 0.38 -2.52
CA LEU A 152 13.93 1.34 -3.62
C LEU A 152 15.01 2.39 -3.28
N ALA A 153 14.98 2.96 -2.09
CA ALA A 153 15.94 3.97 -1.67
C ALA A 153 17.38 3.43 -1.55
N LEU A 154 17.53 2.15 -1.24
CA LEU A 154 18.83 1.47 -1.21
C LEU A 154 19.36 1.16 -2.62
N ASP A 155 18.48 0.73 -3.53
CA ASP A 155 18.87 0.33 -4.89
C ASP A 155 18.99 1.56 -5.84
N TYR A 156 18.23 2.64 -5.59
CA TYR A 156 18.11 3.82 -6.44
C TYR A 156 18.12 5.14 -5.63
N PRO A 157 19.18 5.45 -4.87
CA PRO A 157 19.20 6.59 -3.95
C PRO A 157 18.97 7.94 -4.63
N ASP A 158 19.44 8.10 -5.87
CA ASP A 158 19.28 9.33 -6.66
C ASP A 158 17.84 9.56 -7.16
N ARG A 159 16.97 8.54 -7.04
CA ARG A 159 15.56 8.58 -7.44
C ARG A 159 14.60 8.93 -6.29
N VAL A 160 15.13 9.36 -5.14
CA VAL A 160 14.35 9.63 -3.93
C VAL A 160 14.60 11.06 -3.45
N ARG A 161 13.59 11.96 -3.60
CA ARG A 161 13.63 13.31 -3.03
C ARG A 161 13.46 13.26 -1.51
N ALA A 162 12.49 12.50 -1.04
CA ALA A 162 12.23 12.22 0.36
C ALA A 162 11.40 10.96 0.50
N LEU A 163 11.40 10.37 1.70
CA LEU A 163 10.58 9.22 2.08
C LEU A 163 9.55 9.58 3.15
N VAL A 164 8.37 9.00 3.05
CA VAL A 164 7.39 8.91 4.13
C VAL A 164 7.06 7.45 4.33
N LEU A 165 7.48 6.90 5.47
CA LEU A 165 7.34 5.49 5.85
C LEU A 165 6.23 5.38 6.90
N VAL A 166 5.10 4.76 6.53
CA VAL A 166 3.88 4.71 7.36
C VAL A 166 3.65 3.28 7.80
N SER A 167 3.60 3.03 9.12
CA SER A 167 3.29 1.70 9.71
C SER A 167 4.03 0.56 9.00
N THR A 168 5.37 0.60 8.96
CA THR A 168 6.21 -0.34 8.21
C THR A 168 7.33 -0.93 9.05
N THR A 169 8.00 -1.95 8.52
CA THR A 169 9.17 -2.60 9.13
C THR A 169 10.37 -2.59 8.18
N ASP A 170 11.57 -2.74 8.73
CA ASP A 170 12.84 -2.87 8.00
C ASP A 170 13.41 -4.29 8.00
N GLY A 171 12.73 -5.22 8.67
CA GLY A 171 13.16 -6.60 8.81
C GLY A 171 12.19 -7.61 8.21
N ALA A 172 12.60 -8.88 8.24
CA ALA A 172 11.74 -9.98 7.90
C ALA A 172 10.56 -10.05 8.89
N MET A 173 9.36 -10.08 8.38
CA MET A 173 8.20 -10.45 9.20
C MET A 173 8.29 -11.93 9.53
N VAL A 174 8.11 -12.27 10.81
CA VAL A 174 7.96 -13.68 11.22
C VAL A 174 6.56 -14.11 10.77
N LEU A 175 6.50 -14.76 9.61
CA LEU A 175 5.28 -15.43 9.17
C LEU A 175 5.30 -16.85 9.73
N ASP A 176 4.17 -17.30 10.24
CA ASP A 176 4.05 -18.65 10.78
C ASP A 176 4.21 -19.71 9.68
N LYS A 177 4.56 -20.93 10.09
CA LYS A 177 4.92 -22.08 9.26
C LYS A 177 3.81 -22.53 8.27
N ASP A 178 2.60 -21.97 8.38
CA ASP A 178 1.40 -22.37 7.64
C ASP A 178 1.12 -21.53 6.37
N LEU A 179 2.03 -20.65 5.96
CA LEU A 179 1.95 -19.94 4.67
C LEU A 179 1.72 -20.85 3.43
N PRO A 180 2.18 -22.11 3.39
CA PRO A 180 1.86 -23.03 2.30
C PRO A 180 0.37 -23.29 2.10
N THR A 181 -0.46 -23.10 3.12
CA THR A 181 -1.91 -23.35 3.06
C THR A 181 -2.73 -22.27 2.37
N ILE A 182 -2.15 -21.09 2.10
CA ILE A 182 -2.81 -20.03 1.29
C ILE A 182 -2.87 -20.44 -0.20
N GLY A 183 -3.12 -21.71 -0.48
CA GLY A 183 -3.21 -22.24 -1.85
C GLY A 183 -4.62 -22.25 -2.42
N ASN A 184 -5.63 -22.26 -1.55
CA ASN A 184 -7.03 -22.33 -1.91
C ASN A 184 -7.63 -20.92 -2.05
N PRO A 185 -8.37 -20.59 -3.13
CA PRO A 185 -9.05 -19.29 -3.29
C PRO A 185 -10.00 -18.89 -2.15
N ARG A 186 -10.49 -19.85 -1.37
CA ARG A 186 -11.30 -19.54 -0.18
C ARG A 186 -10.45 -19.04 0.99
N ASP A 187 -9.28 -19.62 1.17
CA ASP A 187 -8.41 -19.33 2.32
C ASP A 187 -7.78 -17.94 2.21
N PHE A 188 -7.42 -17.47 0.99
CA PHE A 188 -6.82 -16.14 0.83
C PHE A 188 -7.78 -15.00 1.21
N ARG A 189 -9.09 -15.18 1.04
CA ARG A 189 -10.09 -14.17 1.41
C ARG A 189 -10.21 -14.04 2.91
N GLU A 190 -10.22 -15.17 3.60
CA GLU A 190 -10.27 -15.21 5.06
C GLU A 190 -8.98 -14.62 5.66
N VAL A 191 -7.82 -15.01 5.13
CA VAL A 191 -6.52 -14.44 5.53
C VAL A 191 -6.49 -12.93 5.31
N SER A 192 -6.90 -12.45 4.13
CA SER A 192 -6.93 -11.00 3.84
C SER A 192 -7.89 -10.25 4.76
N LYS A 193 -9.06 -10.83 5.04
CA LYS A 193 -10.04 -10.26 5.97
C LYS A 193 -9.44 -10.14 7.37
N ASN A 194 -8.80 -11.20 7.87
CA ASN A 194 -8.19 -11.21 9.19
C ASN A 194 -7.06 -10.18 9.27
N ILE A 195 -6.18 -10.10 8.27
CA ILE A 195 -5.14 -9.07 8.21
C ILE A 195 -5.75 -7.67 8.32
N ILE A 196 -6.85 -7.39 7.61
CA ILE A 196 -7.49 -6.07 7.68
C ILE A 196 -8.09 -5.85 9.07
N VAL A 197 -8.91 -6.76 9.58
CA VAL A 197 -9.63 -6.58 10.84
C VAL A 197 -8.66 -6.46 12.02
N GLU A 198 -7.64 -7.32 12.08
CA GLU A 198 -6.63 -7.34 13.14
C GLU A 198 -5.65 -6.15 13.07
N SER A 199 -5.59 -5.45 11.94
CA SER A 199 -4.81 -4.22 11.80
C SER A 199 -5.46 -2.99 12.46
N PHE A 200 -6.69 -3.12 12.93
CA PHE A 200 -7.38 -2.06 13.68
C PHE A 200 -7.44 -2.41 15.18
N PRO A 201 -7.38 -1.42 16.07
CA PRO A 201 -7.54 -1.65 17.50
C PRO A 201 -8.85 -2.35 17.82
N LEU A 202 -8.84 -3.20 18.85
CA LEU A 202 -10.05 -3.89 19.32
C LEU A 202 -11.16 -2.88 19.64
N GLY A 203 -12.37 -3.15 19.12
CA GLY A 203 -13.53 -2.27 19.29
C GLY A 203 -13.65 -1.17 18.22
N THR A 204 -12.76 -1.14 17.21
CA THR A 204 -12.89 -0.22 16.06
C THR A 204 -14.21 -0.47 15.32
N PRO A 205 -15.03 0.57 15.05
CA PRO A 205 -16.28 0.42 14.33
C PRO A 205 -16.07 -0.20 12.93
N PRO A 206 -16.89 -1.20 12.54
CA PRO A 206 -16.78 -1.87 11.21
C PRO A 206 -16.80 -0.91 10.03
N ALA A 207 -17.47 0.22 10.13
CA ALA A 207 -17.54 1.23 9.09
C ALA A 207 -16.16 1.75 8.63
N LEU A 208 -15.12 1.65 9.47
CA LEU A 208 -13.76 2.08 9.13
C LEU A 208 -13.03 1.06 8.26
N TYR A 209 -13.25 -0.24 8.42
CA TYR A 209 -12.57 -1.27 7.66
C TYR A 209 -13.43 -1.97 6.59
N GLN A 210 -14.75 -1.81 6.63
CA GLN A 210 -15.67 -2.40 5.66
C GLN A 210 -15.32 -2.04 4.20
N PRO A 211 -14.98 -0.78 3.87
CA PRO A 211 -14.59 -0.43 2.49
C PRO A 211 -13.32 -1.14 2.00
N LEU A 212 -12.43 -1.55 2.91
CA LEU A 212 -11.25 -2.34 2.58
C LEU A 212 -11.64 -3.80 2.31
N LEU A 213 -12.56 -4.37 3.12
CA LEU A 213 -13.04 -5.74 2.96
C LEU A 213 -13.74 -5.97 1.63
N GLU A 214 -14.55 -5.03 1.17
CA GLU A 214 -15.30 -5.12 -0.10
C GLU A 214 -14.37 -5.30 -1.31
N ARG A 215 -13.13 -4.80 -1.24
CA ARG A 215 -12.15 -4.91 -2.33
C ARG A 215 -11.39 -6.22 -2.37
N ILE A 216 -11.34 -6.98 -1.28
CA ILE A 216 -10.67 -8.30 -1.23
C ILE A 216 -11.20 -9.24 -2.32
N LEU A 217 -12.48 -9.12 -2.68
CA LEU A 217 -13.14 -9.99 -3.65
C LEU A 217 -12.53 -9.91 -5.07
N THR A 218 -11.75 -8.86 -5.37
CA THR A 218 -11.13 -8.66 -6.68
C THR A 218 -9.71 -9.23 -6.78
N TRP A 219 -9.16 -9.83 -5.73
CA TRP A 219 -7.76 -10.24 -5.66
C TRP A 219 -7.53 -11.71 -6.02
N ASN A 220 -6.26 -12.01 -6.34
CA ASN A 220 -5.77 -13.35 -6.63
C ASN A 220 -4.92 -13.85 -5.45
N GLY A 221 -5.21 -15.06 -4.95
CA GLY A 221 -4.49 -15.67 -3.82
C GLY A 221 -2.99 -15.87 -4.08
N THR A 222 -2.57 -16.06 -5.34
CA THR A 222 -1.15 -16.14 -5.69
C THR A 222 -0.41 -14.83 -5.40
N VAL A 223 -1.04 -13.69 -5.69
CA VAL A 223 -0.47 -12.36 -5.40
C VAL A 223 -0.22 -12.20 -3.91
N LEU A 224 -1.23 -12.52 -3.09
CA LEU A 224 -1.11 -12.42 -1.64
C LEU A 224 0.00 -13.32 -1.10
N ARG A 225 0.01 -14.59 -1.51
CA ARG A 225 1.01 -15.58 -1.05
C ARG A 225 2.44 -15.16 -1.39
N GLU A 226 2.71 -14.78 -2.65
CA GLU A 226 4.04 -14.37 -3.06
C GLU A 226 4.47 -13.07 -2.38
N ALA A 227 3.57 -12.10 -2.25
CA ALA A 227 3.84 -10.85 -1.56
C ALA A 227 4.17 -11.08 -0.07
N LEU A 228 3.37 -11.86 0.65
CA LEU A 228 3.63 -12.21 2.05
C LEU A 228 4.93 -12.98 2.21
N THR A 229 5.22 -13.97 1.33
CA THR A 229 6.49 -14.70 1.33
C THR A 229 7.67 -13.75 1.10
N SER A 230 7.53 -12.81 0.18
CA SER A 230 8.58 -11.81 -0.08
C SER A 230 8.76 -10.85 1.11
N MET A 231 7.68 -10.43 1.77
CA MET A 231 7.76 -9.61 2.99
C MET A 231 8.47 -10.36 4.12
N ALA A 232 8.17 -11.67 4.29
CA ALA A 232 8.79 -12.52 5.30
C ALA A 232 10.30 -12.68 5.12
N THR A 233 10.76 -12.65 3.89
CA THR A 233 12.19 -12.83 3.54
C THR A 233 12.93 -11.53 3.29
N ALA A 234 12.22 -10.42 3.08
CA ALA A 234 12.81 -9.11 2.87
C ALA A 234 13.39 -8.59 4.20
N ASN A 235 14.68 -8.33 4.19
CA ASN A 235 15.39 -7.77 5.34
C ASN A 235 16.37 -6.71 4.86
N VAL A 236 16.11 -5.47 5.25
CA VAL A 236 16.98 -4.32 5.00
C VAL A 236 17.54 -3.72 6.28
N HIS A 237 17.27 -4.35 7.43
CA HIS A 237 17.79 -3.95 8.73
C HIS A 237 19.32 -3.78 8.71
N GLY A 238 19.82 -2.73 9.32
CA GLY A 238 21.24 -2.34 9.26
C GLY A 238 21.67 -1.73 7.92
N ARG A 239 20.98 -2.03 6.80
CA ARG A 239 21.27 -1.43 5.50
C ARG A 239 20.59 -0.08 5.30
N ILE A 240 19.44 0.16 5.95
CA ILE A 240 18.70 1.43 5.86
C ILE A 240 19.47 2.62 6.43
N SER A 241 20.52 2.40 7.20
CA SER A 241 21.47 3.44 7.60
C SER A 241 22.19 4.12 6.41
N LYS A 242 22.14 3.52 5.22
CA LYS A 242 22.65 4.11 3.97
C LYS A 242 21.62 5.02 3.27
N ILE A 243 20.39 5.09 3.75
CA ILE A 243 19.38 6.00 3.20
C ILE A 243 19.74 7.42 3.64
N THR A 244 20.00 8.28 2.66
CA THR A 244 20.36 9.70 2.88
C THR A 244 19.22 10.67 2.59
N ALA A 245 18.13 10.19 1.99
CA ALA A 245 16.96 11.00 1.69
C ALA A 245 16.26 11.45 2.99
N PRO A 246 15.81 12.72 3.08
CA PRO A 246 14.97 13.16 4.19
C PRO A 246 13.82 12.19 4.42
N THR A 247 13.64 11.72 5.65
CA THR A 247 12.66 10.66 5.95
C THR A 247 11.73 11.07 7.08
N LEU A 248 10.42 10.94 6.84
CA LEU A 248 9.39 10.98 7.87
C LEU A 248 8.89 9.56 8.13
N ILE A 249 8.87 9.16 9.37
CA ILE A 249 8.29 7.89 9.84
C ILE A 249 7.00 8.23 10.58
N VAL A 250 5.94 7.50 10.28
CA VAL A 250 4.63 7.67 10.91
C VAL A 250 4.12 6.31 11.39
N VAL A 251 3.70 6.22 12.65
CA VAL A 251 3.24 4.97 13.25
C VAL A 251 2.06 5.21 14.18
N GLY A 252 1.18 4.22 14.30
CA GLY A 252 0.13 4.20 15.32
C GLY A 252 0.66 3.68 16.65
N ALA A 253 0.37 4.35 17.75
CA ALA A 253 0.78 3.91 19.10
C ALA A 253 0.14 2.57 19.53
N LYS A 254 -0.94 2.17 18.83
CA LYS A 254 -1.66 0.90 19.02
C LYS A 254 -1.45 -0.07 17.84
N ASP A 255 -0.42 0.17 17.02
CA ASP A 255 -0.09 -0.70 15.89
C ASP A 255 0.65 -1.94 16.42
N ASP A 256 -0.02 -3.08 16.39
CA ASP A 256 0.53 -4.38 16.81
C ASP A 256 1.25 -5.12 15.66
N VAL A 257 1.15 -4.59 14.42
CA VAL A 257 1.78 -5.16 13.20
C VAL A 257 3.16 -4.54 12.97
N ALA A 258 3.21 -3.22 12.80
CA ALA A 258 4.43 -2.44 12.68
C ALA A 258 4.57 -1.56 13.92
N THR A 259 5.01 -2.15 15.01
CA THR A 259 4.93 -1.55 16.34
C THR A 259 5.73 -0.25 16.47
N PRO A 260 5.38 0.66 17.42
CA PRO A 260 6.19 1.84 17.71
C PRO A 260 7.67 1.53 17.93
N ALA A 261 7.98 0.40 18.59
CA ALA A 261 9.37 -0.03 18.79
C ALA A 261 10.13 -0.27 17.48
N ILE A 262 9.47 -0.83 16.47
CA ILE A 262 10.02 -1.01 15.11
C ILE A 262 10.26 0.37 14.47
N ALA A 263 9.29 1.28 14.55
CA ALA A 263 9.38 2.62 13.99
C ALA A 263 10.54 3.42 14.61
N HIS A 264 10.74 3.35 15.93
CA HIS A 264 11.88 3.91 16.62
C HIS A 264 13.20 3.26 16.16
N GLY A 265 13.21 1.93 15.95
CA GLY A 265 14.37 1.22 15.42
C GLY A 265 14.78 1.71 14.02
N ILE A 266 13.82 2.01 13.15
CA ILE A 266 14.04 2.60 11.81
C ILE A 266 14.57 4.04 11.98
N GLN A 267 13.96 4.84 12.85
CA GLN A 267 14.39 6.22 13.11
C GLN A 267 15.85 6.30 13.56
N LEU A 268 16.26 5.42 14.45
CA LEU A 268 17.65 5.38 14.95
C LEU A 268 18.67 5.03 13.85
N GLN A 269 18.26 4.28 12.83
CA GLN A 269 19.15 3.88 11.73
C GLN A 269 19.24 4.92 10.62
N ILE A 270 18.18 5.67 10.30
CA ILE A 270 18.17 6.66 9.22
C ILE A 270 18.52 8.03 9.79
N ALA A 271 19.69 8.53 9.43
CA ALA A 271 20.19 9.82 9.94
C ALA A 271 19.21 10.97 9.62
N GLY A 272 18.80 11.72 10.65
CA GLY A 272 17.89 12.86 10.53
C GLY A 272 16.42 12.49 10.28
N ALA A 273 16.05 11.22 10.41
CA ALA A 273 14.65 10.81 10.28
C ALA A 273 13.77 11.42 11.39
N GLN A 274 12.62 11.93 10.99
CA GLN A 274 11.57 12.42 11.89
C GLN A 274 10.60 11.27 12.19
N LEU A 275 10.08 11.19 13.42
CA LEU A 275 9.05 10.23 13.81
C LEU A 275 7.85 10.96 14.38
N VAL A 276 6.67 10.55 13.94
CA VAL A 276 5.37 11.00 14.47
C VAL A 276 4.53 9.78 14.85
N GLU A 277 4.04 9.76 16.09
CA GLU A 277 3.13 8.73 16.60
C GLU A 277 1.70 9.26 16.67
N PHE A 278 0.75 8.44 16.23
CA PHE A 278 -0.70 8.68 16.30
C PHE A 278 -1.33 7.77 17.35
N ASN A 279 -2.40 8.22 17.99
CA ASN A 279 -3.18 7.36 18.91
C ASN A 279 -4.13 6.42 18.16
N THR A 280 -3.60 5.68 17.17
CA THR A 280 -4.30 4.80 16.23
C THR A 280 -3.63 3.45 16.13
N GLY A 281 -4.25 2.49 15.42
CA GLY A 281 -3.63 1.24 14.98
C GLY A 281 -2.86 1.38 13.68
N HIS A 282 -2.81 0.29 12.91
CA HIS A 282 -2.02 0.19 11.67
C HIS A 282 -2.57 1.07 10.52
N PHE A 283 -3.88 1.28 10.46
CA PHE A 283 -4.53 2.07 9.42
C PHE A 283 -4.89 3.49 9.90
N MET A 284 -3.91 4.24 10.40
CA MET A 284 -4.12 5.63 10.85
C MET A 284 -4.81 6.52 9.82
N MET A 285 -4.60 6.25 8.53
CA MET A 285 -5.26 6.98 7.44
C MET A 285 -6.77 6.80 7.42
N ALA A 286 -7.30 5.72 8.00
CA ALA A 286 -8.74 5.50 8.17
C ALA A 286 -9.23 5.96 9.54
N GLU A 287 -8.38 5.83 10.58
CA GLU A 287 -8.74 6.13 11.97
C GLU A 287 -8.63 7.61 12.32
N ASP A 288 -7.59 8.30 11.80
CA ASP A 288 -7.40 9.75 11.95
C ASP A 288 -6.96 10.38 10.60
N PRO A 289 -7.87 10.46 9.62
CA PRO A 289 -7.54 10.96 8.28
C PRO A 289 -7.09 12.41 8.27
N GLU A 290 -7.63 13.26 9.15
CA GLU A 290 -7.29 14.68 9.19
C GLU A 290 -5.94 14.94 9.87
N GLY A 291 -5.64 14.21 10.94
CA GLY A 291 -4.32 14.24 11.57
C GLY A 291 -3.23 13.80 10.59
N PHE A 292 -3.43 12.66 9.92
CA PHE A 292 -2.48 12.17 8.91
C PHE A 292 -2.32 13.17 7.75
N ARG A 293 -3.43 13.72 7.24
CA ARG A 293 -3.42 14.74 6.18
C ARG A 293 -2.58 15.97 6.61
N THR A 294 -2.74 16.40 7.84
CA THR A 294 -2.03 17.57 8.36
C THR A 294 -0.53 17.33 8.48
N VAL A 295 -0.13 16.20 9.07
CA VAL A 295 1.29 15.82 9.25
C VAL A 295 1.98 15.66 7.90
N LEU A 296 1.39 14.88 6.99
CA LEU A 296 1.95 14.67 5.65
C LEU A 296 2.03 15.99 4.87
N GLY A 297 0.98 16.81 4.88
CA GLY A 297 0.96 18.09 4.18
C GLY A 297 2.02 19.08 4.71
N ASN A 298 2.23 19.13 6.02
CA ASN A 298 3.28 19.97 6.62
C ASN A 298 4.68 19.49 6.21
N TYR A 299 4.92 18.19 6.22
CA TYR A 299 6.18 17.60 5.78
C TYR A 299 6.46 17.92 4.30
N LEU A 300 5.49 17.67 3.41
CA LEU A 300 5.62 17.94 1.97
C LEU A 300 5.94 19.42 1.69
N ARG A 301 5.21 20.36 2.30
CA ARG A 301 5.46 21.81 2.16
C ARG A 301 6.82 22.22 2.74
N GLY A 302 7.29 21.53 3.77
CA GLY A 302 8.63 21.74 4.33
C GLY A 302 9.78 21.38 3.39
N LEU A 303 9.55 20.41 2.49
CA LEU A 303 10.55 19.97 1.49
C LEU A 303 10.65 20.92 0.28
N SER A 304 9.65 21.76 0.05
CA SER A 304 9.57 22.69 -1.10
C SER A 304 10.28 24.01 -0.83
N ARG A 305 10.83 24.20 0.35
CA ARG A 305 11.64 25.35 0.77
C ARG A 305 13.11 24.97 0.77
#